data_0b75ce4448f9c255bb627810d578478f
#
_entry.id   0b75ce4448f9c255bb627810d578478f
#
_cell.length_a   1.000
_cell.length_b   1.000
_cell.length_c   1.000
_cell.angle_alpha   90.00
_cell.angle_beta   90.00
_cell.angle_gamma   90.00
#
_symmetry.space_group_name_H-M   'P 1'
#
loop_
_entity.id
_entity.type
_entity.pdbx_description
1 polymer ?
#
loop_
_entity_poly.entity_id
_entity_poly.type
_entity_poly.pdbx_seq_one_letter_code
_entity_poly.pdbx_strand_id
1 'polypeptide(L)'
;MTINERQDEIIEEFDCLDDWMDKYQMLIDLGGELEALPEQYKTEQNLIDGCQSRVWVQCETRKEERGTRNEENGAKVMHLQADSDALIVKGIVALLLRVLNNQRPEDVLNADLYFIDRIGLHEHLSPTRSNGLLAMVQRIRACALSQIS
;
A
#
# COMPACT_ATOMS: atom_id res chain seq x y z
N MET A 1 10.66 8.60 -7.40
CA MET A 1 11.28 7.80 -6.32
C MET A 1 11.05 6.32 -6.55
N THR A 2 12.05 5.53 -6.23
CA THR A 2 11.91 4.08 -6.31
C THR A 2 11.13 3.54 -5.11
N ILE A 3 10.69 2.30 -5.22
CA ILE A 3 10.02 1.62 -4.10
C ILE A 3 10.93 1.60 -2.87
N ASN A 4 12.20 1.28 -3.05
CA ASN A 4 13.13 1.21 -1.91
C ASN A 4 13.38 2.58 -1.28
N GLU A 5 13.48 3.63 -2.07
CA GLU A 5 13.62 4.99 -1.54
C GLU A 5 12.42 5.38 -0.69
N ARG A 6 11.22 5.01 -1.13
CA ARG A 6 10.00 5.30 -0.37
C ARG A 6 9.94 4.51 0.94
N GLN A 7 10.39 3.25 0.90
CA GLN A 7 10.46 2.45 2.11
C GLN A 7 11.44 3.05 3.11
N ASP A 8 12.59 3.50 2.63
CA ASP A 8 13.62 4.08 3.49
C ASP A 8 13.12 5.37 4.16
N GLU A 9 12.34 6.18 3.46
CA GLU A 9 11.72 7.36 4.06
C GLU A 9 10.78 6.98 5.20
N ILE A 10 9.97 5.97 5.00
CA ILE A 10 9.03 5.50 6.02
C ILE A 10 9.80 5.01 7.25
N ILE A 11 10.85 4.24 7.03
CA ILE A 11 11.67 3.71 8.12
C ILE A 11 12.27 4.86 8.92
N GLU A 12 12.78 5.88 8.25
CA GLU A 12 13.33 7.06 8.95
C GLU A 12 12.28 7.77 9.78
N GLU A 13 11.09 7.95 9.23
CA GLU A 13 9.99 8.62 9.92
C GLU A 13 9.59 7.86 11.18
N PHE A 14 9.52 6.54 11.11
CA PHE A 14 9.15 5.73 12.27
C PHE A 14 10.28 5.60 13.27
N ASP A 15 11.53 5.63 12.84
CA ASP A 15 12.69 5.58 13.73
C ASP A 15 12.78 6.80 14.64
N CYS A 16 12.18 7.91 14.26
CA CYS A 16 12.11 9.11 15.09
C CYS A 16 11.12 8.98 16.26
N LEU A 17 10.32 7.93 16.27
CA LEU A 17 9.30 7.72 17.29
C LEU A 17 9.77 6.65 18.27
N ASP A 18 9.71 6.99 19.56
CA ASP A 18 10.30 6.14 20.60
C ASP A 18 9.36 5.04 21.09
N ASP A 19 8.08 5.27 21.10
CA ASP A 19 7.16 4.27 21.61
C ASP A 19 6.03 3.98 20.63
N TRP A 20 5.30 2.89 20.91
CA TRP A 20 4.24 2.40 20.01
C TRP A 20 2.97 3.24 20.06
N MET A 21 2.74 3.97 21.13
CA MET A 21 1.62 4.91 21.16
C MET A 21 1.80 5.99 20.10
N ASP A 22 3.03 6.52 19.98
CA ASP A 22 3.34 7.52 18.97
C ASP A 22 3.25 6.93 17.56
N LYS A 23 3.70 5.69 17.39
CA LYS A 23 3.62 5.01 16.09
C LYS A 23 2.18 4.74 15.68
N TYR A 24 1.33 4.32 16.61
CA TYR A 24 -0.09 4.16 16.33
C TYR A 24 -0.74 5.48 15.94
N GLN A 25 -0.39 6.56 16.65
CA GLN A 25 -0.94 7.88 16.32
C GLN A 25 -0.52 8.29 14.92
N MET A 26 0.73 8.02 14.55
CA MET A 26 1.21 8.31 13.20
C MET A 26 0.43 7.52 12.16
N LEU A 27 0.16 6.23 12.41
CA LEU A 27 -0.66 5.43 11.50
C LEU A 27 -2.06 6.02 11.35
N ILE A 28 -2.69 6.41 12.45
CA ILE A 28 -4.02 7.02 12.40
C ILE A 28 -4.00 8.32 11.59
N ASP A 29 -2.99 9.14 11.79
CA ASP A 29 -2.85 10.39 11.08
C ASP A 29 -2.64 10.17 9.57
N LEU A 30 -1.81 9.21 9.21
CA LEU A 30 -1.58 8.86 7.81
C LEU A 30 -2.85 8.33 7.15
N GLY A 31 -3.60 7.51 7.88
CA GLY A 31 -4.88 7.01 7.38
C GLY A 31 -5.88 8.13 7.16
N GLY A 32 -5.86 9.14 8.03
CA GLY A 32 -6.73 10.31 7.88
C GLY A 32 -6.41 11.13 6.65
N GLU A 33 -5.19 11.07 6.17
CA GLU A 33 -4.78 11.77 4.95
C GLU A 33 -5.06 10.96 3.68
N LEU A 34 -5.39 9.69 3.83
CA LEU A 34 -5.67 8.82 2.69
C LEU A 34 -6.93 9.31 1.97
N GLU A 35 -6.82 9.46 0.65
CA GLU A 35 -7.94 9.87 -0.17
C GLU A 35 -9.06 8.84 -0.07
N ALA A 36 -10.28 9.30 0.13
CA ALA A 36 -11.42 8.41 0.25
C ALA A 36 -11.65 7.62 -1.04
N LEU A 37 -11.91 6.34 -0.88
CA LEU A 37 -12.22 5.48 -2.03
C LEU A 37 -13.65 5.80 -2.51
N PRO A 38 -13.85 6.07 -3.80
CA PRO A 38 -15.20 6.25 -4.32
C PRO A 38 -16.08 5.04 -4.02
N GLU A 39 -17.33 5.30 -3.67
CA GLU A 39 -18.26 4.23 -3.29
C GLU A 39 -18.40 3.16 -4.38
N GLN A 40 -18.29 3.56 -5.63
CA GLN A 40 -18.39 2.62 -6.76
C GLN A 40 -17.32 1.53 -6.72
N TYR A 41 -16.22 1.77 -6.01
CA TYR A 41 -15.14 0.79 -5.87
C TYR A 41 -15.22 -0.02 -4.58
N LYS A 42 -16.15 0.29 -3.68
CA LYS A 42 -16.34 -0.49 -2.46
C LYS A 42 -17.24 -1.70 -2.75
N THR A 43 -16.71 -2.61 -3.54
CA THR A 43 -17.44 -3.79 -4.01
C THR A 43 -16.88 -5.05 -3.39
N GLU A 44 -17.61 -6.14 -3.50
CA GLU A 44 -17.12 -7.43 -3.03
C GLU A 44 -15.87 -7.88 -3.76
N GLN A 45 -15.73 -7.51 -5.02
CA GLN A 45 -14.54 -7.87 -5.81
C GLN A 45 -13.30 -7.21 -5.26
N ASN A 46 -13.43 -6.00 -4.76
CA ASN A 46 -12.30 -5.24 -4.22
C ASN A 46 -12.08 -5.50 -2.73
N LEU A 47 -13.02 -6.17 -2.07
CA LEU A 47 -12.90 -6.48 -0.66
C LEU A 47 -11.85 -7.56 -0.44
N ILE A 48 -10.97 -7.31 0.51
CA ILE A 48 -9.89 -8.25 0.83
C ILE A 48 -10.39 -9.28 1.82
N ASP A 49 -10.30 -10.55 1.45
CA ASP A 49 -10.65 -11.65 2.33
C ASP A 49 -9.55 -11.84 3.38
N GLY A 50 -9.95 -12.31 4.54
CA GLY A 50 -8.99 -12.61 5.61
C GLY A 50 -8.70 -11.44 6.54
N CYS A 51 -9.34 -10.30 6.31
CA CYS A 51 -9.23 -9.15 7.20
C CYS A 51 -10.40 -9.14 8.16
N GLN A 52 -10.13 -8.80 9.42
CA GLN A 52 -11.17 -8.62 10.42
C GLN A 52 -12.00 -7.38 10.13
N SER A 53 -11.35 -6.34 9.64
CA SER A 53 -11.98 -5.09 9.20
C SER A 53 -12.24 -5.15 7.72
N ARG A 54 -13.12 -4.29 7.23
CA ARG A 54 -13.32 -4.17 5.79
C ARG A 54 -12.18 -3.39 5.18
N VAL A 55 -11.57 -3.96 4.16
CA VAL A 55 -10.49 -3.33 3.39
C VAL A 55 -10.79 -3.56 1.91
N TRP A 56 -10.78 -2.48 1.14
CA TRP A 56 -10.99 -2.55 -0.31
C TRP A 56 -9.74 -2.05 -1.01
N VAL A 57 -9.37 -2.73 -2.10
CA VAL A 57 -8.26 -2.31 -2.95
C VAL A 57 -8.72 -2.31 -4.40
N GLN A 58 -8.56 -1.17 -5.05
CA GLN A 58 -8.85 -1.01 -6.47
C GLN A 58 -7.54 -0.82 -7.21
N CYS A 59 -7.30 -1.65 -8.22
CA CYS A 59 -6.10 -1.58 -9.04
C CYS A 59 -6.45 -1.27 -10.48
N GLU A 60 -5.69 -0.39 -11.11
CA GLU A 60 -5.73 -0.20 -12.54
C GLU A 60 -4.34 0.21 -13.02
N THR A 61 -4.11 0.18 -14.30
CA THR A 61 -2.86 0.70 -14.86
C THR A 61 -3.16 1.97 -15.63
N ARG A 62 -2.21 2.89 -15.57
CA ARG A 62 -2.29 4.14 -16.31
C ARG A 62 -0.95 4.39 -16.96
N LYS A 63 -0.97 5.04 -18.09
CA LYS A 63 0.26 5.53 -18.69
C LYS A 63 0.77 6.68 -17.86
N GLU A 64 2.07 6.69 -17.64
CA GLU A 64 2.69 7.79 -16.94
C GLU A 64 2.72 9.01 -17.85
N GLU A 65 1.97 10.03 -17.46
CA GLU A 65 1.82 11.23 -18.27
C GLU A 65 3.02 12.12 -18.28
N ARG A 66 3.85 12.03 -17.28
CA ARG A 66 5.10 12.72 -17.33
C ARG A 66 6.02 11.96 -18.22
N GLY A 67 5.69 11.90 -19.43
CA GLY A 67 6.53 11.24 -20.33
C GLY A 67 7.94 11.70 -20.13
N THR A 68 8.73 10.86 -19.64
CA THR A 68 10.10 11.00 -19.96
C THR A 68 10.12 10.85 -21.44
N ARG A 69 10.67 11.78 -22.06
CA ARG A 69 10.78 11.85 -23.46
C ARG A 69 11.27 10.60 -24.14
N ASN A 70 11.87 9.70 -23.41
CA ASN A 70 12.42 8.48 -23.97
C ASN A 70 11.47 7.31 -23.94
N GLU A 71 10.32 7.49 -23.34
CA GLU A 71 9.37 6.43 -23.20
C GLU A 71 8.34 6.57 -24.27
N GLU A 72 8.67 6.06 -25.43
CA GLU A 72 7.82 6.21 -26.58
C GLU A 72 6.42 5.73 -26.38
N ASN A 73 6.28 4.67 -25.61
CA ASN A 73 4.97 4.08 -25.39
C ASN A 73 4.37 4.44 -24.04
N GLY A 74 5.06 5.27 -23.29
CA GLY A 74 4.65 5.57 -21.95
C GLY A 74 4.72 4.34 -21.07
N ALA A 75 5.55 4.35 -20.04
CA ALA A 75 5.57 3.26 -19.10
C ALA A 75 4.22 3.18 -18.41
N LYS A 76 3.67 1.97 -18.30
CA LYS A 76 2.47 1.78 -17.53
C LYS A 76 2.83 1.71 -16.06
N VAL A 77 2.11 2.44 -15.25
CA VAL A 77 2.25 2.38 -13.80
C VAL A 77 0.94 1.93 -13.19
N MET A 78 1.03 1.28 -12.05
CA MET A 78 -0.16 0.87 -11.32
C MET A 78 -0.73 2.05 -10.58
N HIS A 79 -2.03 2.24 -10.72
CA HIS A 79 -2.77 3.22 -9.94
C HIS A 79 -3.60 2.47 -8.92
N LEU A 80 -3.24 2.65 -7.66
CA LEU A 80 -3.87 1.95 -6.54
C LEU A 80 -4.72 2.92 -5.74
N GLN A 81 -5.93 2.49 -5.41
CA GLN A 81 -6.80 3.20 -4.49
C GLN A 81 -7.29 2.17 -3.48
N ALA A 82 -7.39 2.57 -2.23
CA ALA A 82 -7.79 1.64 -1.18
C ALA A 82 -8.39 2.40 -0.01
N ASP A 83 -9.13 1.68 0.81
CA ASP A 83 -9.74 2.25 2.01
C ASP A 83 -10.01 1.14 3.02
N SER A 84 -10.28 1.54 4.25
CA SER A 84 -10.67 0.61 5.30
C SER A 84 -11.59 1.33 6.29
N ASP A 85 -12.41 0.55 6.98
CA ASP A 85 -13.27 1.08 8.03
C ASP A 85 -12.61 1.08 9.42
N ALA A 86 -11.36 0.63 9.51
CA ALA A 86 -10.61 0.62 10.78
C ALA A 86 -9.44 1.60 10.71
N LEU A 87 -9.27 2.42 11.77
CA LEU A 87 -8.31 3.53 11.79
C LEU A 87 -6.87 3.10 11.57
N ILE A 88 -6.41 2.09 12.31
CA ILE A 88 -5.03 1.64 12.22
C ILE A 88 -4.78 0.94 10.89
N VAL A 89 -5.73 0.12 10.45
CA VAL A 89 -5.62 -0.57 9.17
C VAL A 89 -5.57 0.44 8.03
N LYS A 90 -6.36 1.50 8.11
CA LYS A 90 -6.35 2.57 7.12
C LYS A 90 -4.97 3.22 7.02
N GLY A 91 -4.28 3.38 8.14
CA GLY A 91 -2.90 3.87 8.15
C GLY A 91 -1.93 2.91 7.48
N ILE A 92 -2.10 1.62 7.71
CA ILE A 92 -1.29 0.59 7.05
C ILE A 92 -1.52 0.61 5.54
N VAL A 93 -2.79 0.73 5.13
CA VAL A 93 -3.15 0.88 3.72
C VAL A 93 -2.45 2.10 3.13
N ALA A 94 -2.47 3.22 3.84
CA ALA A 94 -1.81 4.44 3.37
C ALA A 94 -0.31 4.22 3.14
N LEU A 95 0.35 3.48 4.03
CA LEU A 95 1.77 3.16 3.87
C LEU A 95 2.01 2.28 2.64
N LEU A 96 1.19 1.26 2.44
CA LEU A 96 1.33 0.39 1.27
C LEU A 96 1.16 1.18 -0.03
N LEU A 97 0.17 2.06 -0.09
CA LEU A 97 -0.04 2.89 -1.27
C LEU A 97 1.13 3.84 -1.48
N ARG A 98 1.65 4.41 -0.41
CA ARG A 98 2.80 5.31 -0.50
C ARG A 98 4.01 4.63 -1.14
N VAL A 99 4.22 3.35 -0.82
CA VAL A 99 5.34 2.58 -1.35
C VAL A 99 5.09 2.11 -2.78
N LEU A 100 3.89 1.61 -3.05
CA LEU A 100 3.61 0.84 -4.27
C LEU A 100 2.85 1.60 -5.34
N ASN A 101 2.18 2.71 -4.98
CA ASN A 101 1.37 3.44 -5.95
C ASN A 101 2.27 4.15 -6.98
N ASN A 102 1.80 4.21 -8.21
CA ASN A 102 2.50 4.85 -9.33
C ASN A 102 3.86 4.20 -9.65
N GLN A 103 3.96 2.91 -9.39
CA GLN A 103 5.14 2.11 -9.73
C GLN A 103 4.80 1.14 -10.86
N ARG A 104 5.79 0.71 -11.59
CA ARG A 104 5.57 -0.25 -12.66
C ARG A 104 5.14 -1.60 -12.08
N PRO A 105 4.26 -2.33 -12.78
CA PRO A 105 3.83 -3.65 -12.30
C PRO A 105 4.98 -4.60 -11.99
N GLU A 106 6.02 -4.60 -12.81
CA GLU A 106 7.19 -5.44 -12.58
C GLU A 106 7.88 -5.11 -11.27
N ASP A 107 8.01 -3.82 -10.97
CA ASP A 107 8.64 -3.36 -9.74
C ASP A 107 7.82 -3.72 -8.52
N VAL A 108 6.50 -3.61 -8.62
CA VAL A 108 5.58 -3.99 -7.54
C VAL A 108 5.69 -5.49 -7.27
N LEU A 109 5.69 -6.29 -8.33
CA LEU A 109 5.74 -7.74 -8.21
C LEU A 109 7.05 -8.21 -7.56
N ASN A 110 8.15 -7.58 -7.88
CA ASN A 110 9.47 -7.97 -7.42
C ASN A 110 9.91 -7.26 -6.13
N ALA A 111 9.09 -6.37 -5.59
CA ALA A 111 9.46 -5.61 -4.41
C ALA A 111 9.59 -6.49 -3.18
N ASP A 112 10.66 -6.26 -2.43
CA ASP A 112 10.80 -6.80 -1.09
C ASP A 112 10.34 -5.71 -0.13
N LEU A 113 9.23 -5.95 0.57
CA LEU A 113 8.61 -4.96 1.43
C LEU A 113 9.20 -5.04 2.84
N TYR A 114 10.47 -4.71 2.94
CA TYR A 114 11.21 -4.83 4.20
C TYR A 114 10.79 -3.78 5.23
N PHE A 115 10.11 -2.70 4.82
CA PHE A 115 9.71 -1.66 5.76
C PHE A 115 8.77 -2.19 6.83
N ILE A 116 7.95 -3.19 6.49
CA ILE A 116 6.97 -3.77 7.41
C ILE A 116 7.66 -4.31 8.65
N ASP A 117 8.73 -5.07 8.45
CA ASP A 117 9.53 -5.62 9.56
C ASP A 117 10.37 -4.55 10.23
N ARG A 118 10.94 -3.65 9.43
CA ARG A 118 11.85 -2.62 9.97
C ARG A 118 11.14 -1.65 10.90
N ILE A 119 9.89 -1.32 10.64
CA ILE A 119 9.13 -0.47 11.56
C ILE A 119 8.42 -1.26 12.65
N GLY A 120 8.51 -2.60 12.63
CA GLY A 120 8.00 -3.46 13.69
C GLY A 120 6.52 -3.79 13.61
N LEU A 121 5.90 -3.65 12.45
CA LEU A 121 4.46 -3.91 12.33
C LEU A 121 4.08 -5.34 12.69
N HIS A 122 4.87 -6.34 12.25
CA HIS A 122 4.56 -7.75 12.55
C HIS A 122 4.55 -8.05 14.04
N GLU A 123 5.40 -7.37 14.80
CA GLU A 123 5.51 -7.61 16.22
C GLU A 123 4.35 -7.01 17.02
N HIS A 124 3.71 -6.00 16.47
CA HIS A 124 2.71 -5.22 17.20
C HIS A 124 1.29 -5.33 16.65
N LEU A 125 1.12 -6.13 15.60
CA LEU A 125 -0.21 -6.43 15.08
C LEU A 125 -0.69 -7.77 15.63
N SER A 126 -2.00 -7.88 15.87
CA SER A 126 -2.59 -9.16 16.20
C SER A 126 -2.40 -10.12 15.01
N PRO A 127 -2.46 -11.43 15.23
CA PRO A 127 -2.36 -12.39 14.13
C PRO A 127 -3.37 -12.12 13.02
N THR A 128 -4.60 -11.74 13.35
CA THR A 128 -5.63 -11.45 12.36
C THR A 128 -5.24 -10.24 11.50
N ARG A 129 -4.70 -9.20 12.14
CA ARG A 129 -4.25 -8.01 11.38
C ARG A 129 -3.03 -8.29 10.52
N SER A 130 -2.11 -9.12 11.01
CA SER A 130 -0.94 -9.54 10.23
C SER A 130 -1.37 -10.34 9.00
N ASN A 131 -2.35 -11.21 9.15
CA ASN A 131 -2.89 -11.98 8.02
C ASN A 131 -3.59 -11.06 7.02
N GLY A 132 -4.30 -10.04 7.51
CA GLY A 132 -4.93 -9.05 6.64
C GLY A 132 -3.90 -8.25 5.84
N LEU A 133 -2.81 -7.85 6.47
CA LEU A 133 -1.73 -7.16 5.79
C LEU A 133 -1.14 -8.03 4.68
N LEU A 134 -0.88 -9.30 4.97
CA LEU A 134 -0.37 -10.23 3.98
C LEU A 134 -1.35 -10.39 2.83
N ALA A 135 -2.64 -10.49 3.12
CA ALA A 135 -3.68 -10.61 2.09
C ALA A 135 -3.71 -9.38 1.19
N MET A 136 -3.54 -8.18 1.75
CA MET A 136 -3.46 -6.95 0.96
C MET A 136 -2.26 -6.97 0.00
N VAL A 137 -1.10 -7.34 0.51
CA VAL A 137 0.11 -7.42 -0.30
C VAL A 137 -0.07 -8.43 -1.43
N GLN A 138 -0.64 -9.59 -1.13
CA GLN A 138 -0.89 -10.63 -2.13
C GLN A 138 -1.86 -10.15 -3.21
N ARG A 139 -2.90 -9.40 -2.83
CA ARG A 139 -3.85 -8.85 -3.79
C ARG A 139 -3.17 -7.86 -4.72
N ILE A 140 -2.35 -6.98 -4.19
CA ILE A 140 -1.64 -5.97 -5.00
C ILE A 140 -0.67 -6.67 -5.95
N ARG A 141 0.04 -7.69 -5.49
CA ARG A 141 0.94 -8.48 -6.34
C ARG A 141 0.20 -9.24 -7.42
N ALA A 142 -0.96 -9.79 -7.11
CA ALA A 142 -1.79 -10.46 -8.11
C ALA A 142 -2.25 -9.48 -9.18
N CYS A 143 -2.62 -8.27 -8.79
CA CYS A 143 -2.95 -7.21 -9.75
C CYS A 143 -1.75 -6.90 -10.66
N ALA A 144 -0.56 -6.77 -10.07
CA ALA A 144 0.65 -6.48 -10.84
C ALA A 144 0.93 -7.59 -11.85
N LEU A 145 0.81 -8.84 -11.42
CA LEU A 145 1.05 -9.99 -12.30
C LEU A 145 0.08 -9.99 -13.48
N SER A 146 -1.19 -9.68 -13.24
CA SER A 146 -2.20 -9.66 -14.31
C SER A 146 -1.92 -8.57 -15.34
N GLN A 147 -1.20 -7.51 -14.97
CA GLN A 147 -0.88 -6.42 -15.88
C GLN A 147 0.36 -6.69 -16.73
N ILE A 148 1.17 -7.65 -16.33
CA ILE A 148 2.38 -8.03 -17.08
C ILE A 148 2.07 -9.05 -18.16
N SER A 149 1.16 -9.94 -17.90
CA SER A 149 0.83 -11.04 -18.84
C SER A 149 -0.11 -10.65 -19.94
#